data_a177d5afc077ece0192bed286324c553
#
_entry.id   a177d5afc077ece0192bed286324c553
#
_cell.length_a   1.000
_cell.length_b   1.000
_cell.length_c   1.000
_cell.angle_alpha   90.00
_cell.angle_beta   90.00
_cell.angle_gamma   90.00
#
_symmetry.space_group_name_H-M   'P 1'
#
loop_
_entity.id
_entity.type
_entity.pdbx_description
1 polymer ?
#
loop_
_entity_poly.entity_id
_entity_poly.type
_entity_poly.pdbx_seq_one_letter_code
_entity_poly.pdbx_strand_id
1 'polypeptide(L)'
;MRDINDKIVCDILNEVMEYELAGVVRYTHSSLMVSGPNRIPIVEFLQAQAQESLTHAQQAGELLTGLDGHPSQKIAKINESNRHSIPVSYTHLRAHETHEH
;
A
#
# COMPACT_ATOMS: atom_id res chain seq x y z
N MET A 1 29.77 4.04 -10.85
CA MET A 1 29.09 5.32 -10.59
C MET A 1 27.74 5.35 -11.27
N ARG A 2 26.77 5.85 -10.57
CA ARG A 2 25.40 5.89 -11.07
C ARG A 2 25.17 7.14 -11.90
N ASP A 3 24.48 7.02 -13.02
CA ASP A 3 24.17 8.19 -13.83
C ASP A 3 22.85 8.83 -13.36
N ILE A 4 22.49 9.94 -14.03
CA ILE A 4 21.32 10.70 -13.65
C ILE A 4 20.03 9.90 -13.83
N ASN A 5 19.97 9.06 -14.87
CA ASN A 5 18.81 8.24 -15.13
C ASN A 5 18.57 7.24 -14.00
N ASP A 6 19.64 6.63 -13.49
CA ASP A 6 19.51 5.69 -12.39
C ASP A 6 19.01 6.41 -11.13
N LYS A 7 19.48 7.65 -10.90
CA LYS A 7 19.02 8.39 -9.74
C LYS A 7 17.53 8.70 -9.84
N ILE A 8 17.06 9.10 -11.00
CA ILE A 8 15.63 9.38 -11.19
C ILE A 8 14.82 8.12 -10.97
N VAL A 9 15.25 6.99 -11.53
CA VAL A 9 14.55 5.73 -11.36
C VAL A 9 14.51 5.33 -9.89
N CYS A 10 15.65 5.49 -9.18
CA CYS A 10 15.70 5.16 -7.76
C CYS A 10 14.76 6.04 -6.94
N ASP A 11 14.65 7.32 -7.29
CA ASP A 11 13.72 8.21 -6.59
C ASP A 11 12.28 7.76 -6.80
N ILE A 12 11.94 7.37 -8.02
CA ILE A 12 10.59 6.88 -8.33
C ILE A 12 10.32 5.57 -7.59
N LEU A 13 11.28 4.66 -7.57
CA LEU A 13 11.11 3.39 -6.88
C LEU A 13 10.93 3.59 -5.39
N ASN A 14 11.64 4.56 -4.79
CA ASN A 14 11.41 4.89 -3.40
C ASN A 14 9.99 5.41 -3.16
N GLU A 15 9.49 6.25 -4.06
CA GLU A 15 8.12 6.74 -3.93
C GLU A 15 7.11 5.62 -4.03
N VAL A 16 7.31 4.69 -4.97
CA VAL A 16 6.43 3.53 -5.11
C VAL A 16 6.46 2.69 -3.83
N MET A 17 7.66 2.43 -3.33
CA MET A 17 7.82 1.64 -2.11
C MET A 17 7.12 2.30 -0.94
N GLU A 18 7.32 3.62 -0.78
CA GLU A 18 6.69 4.36 0.31
C GLU A 18 5.16 4.34 0.19
N TYR A 19 4.65 4.44 -1.03
CA TYR A 19 3.21 4.38 -1.27
C TYR A 19 2.66 3.00 -0.90
N GLU A 20 3.35 1.95 -1.32
CA GLU A 20 2.88 0.59 -1.04
C GLU A 20 2.96 0.27 0.45
N LEU A 21 4.00 0.75 1.15
CA LEU A 21 4.06 0.55 2.59
C LEU A 21 2.96 1.31 3.31
N ALA A 22 2.60 2.50 2.82
CA ALA A 22 1.43 3.18 3.34
C ALA A 22 0.17 2.36 3.11
N GLY A 23 0.10 1.66 1.97
CA GLY A 23 -1.01 0.75 1.70
C GLY A 23 -1.10 -0.37 2.72
N VAL A 24 0.04 -0.95 3.12
CA VAL A 24 0.04 -1.96 4.18
C VAL A 24 -0.61 -1.42 5.44
N VAL A 25 -0.21 -0.21 5.84
CA VAL A 25 -0.77 0.41 7.04
C VAL A 25 -2.27 0.68 6.88
N ARG A 26 -2.66 1.26 5.73
CA ARG A 26 -4.07 1.60 5.50
C ARG A 26 -4.97 0.38 5.50
N TYR A 27 -4.59 -0.65 4.77
CA TYR A 27 -5.42 -1.86 4.69
C TYR A 27 -5.46 -2.59 6.03
N THR A 28 -4.32 -2.65 6.74
CA THR A 28 -4.29 -3.26 8.06
C THR A 28 -5.20 -2.50 9.02
N HIS A 29 -5.08 -1.18 9.04
CA HIS A 29 -5.92 -0.34 9.89
C HIS A 29 -7.39 -0.57 9.59
N SER A 30 -7.75 -0.54 8.30
CA SER A 30 -9.14 -0.74 7.91
C SER A 30 -9.66 -2.11 8.33
N SER A 31 -8.81 -3.15 8.25
CA SER A 31 -9.23 -4.49 8.63
C SER A 31 -9.56 -4.56 10.13
N LEU A 32 -8.88 -3.75 10.94
CA LEU A 32 -9.12 -3.73 12.38
C LEU A 32 -10.35 -2.90 12.76
N MET A 33 -10.78 -2.00 11.85
CA MET A 33 -11.90 -1.10 12.13
C MET A 33 -13.23 -1.64 11.61
N VAL A 34 -13.21 -2.71 10.84
CA VAL A 34 -14.44 -3.27 10.26
C VAL A 34 -15.31 -3.88 11.34
N SER A 35 -16.60 -3.56 11.31
CA SER A 35 -17.57 -4.14 12.22
C SER A 35 -18.84 -4.46 11.44
N GLY A 36 -19.72 -5.26 12.06
CA GLY A 36 -20.99 -5.59 11.45
C GLY A 36 -21.08 -7.05 11.06
N PRO A 37 -22.25 -7.47 10.54
CA PRO A 37 -22.52 -8.89 10.31
C PRO A 37 -21.71 -9.55 9.22
N ASN A 38 -21.18 -8.77 8.28
CA ASN A 38 -20.38 -9.33 7.18
C ASN A 38 -18.89 -9.06 7.37
N ARG A 39 -18.45 -8.98 8.61
CA ARG A 39 -17.09 -8.59 8.93
C ARG A 39 -16.04 -9.54 8.38
N ILE A 40 -16.26 -10.85 8.51
CA ILE A 40 -15.20 -11.83 8.25
C ILE A 40 -14.68 -11.78 6.82
N PRO A 41 -15.55 -11.86 5.78
CA PRO A 41 -15.02 -11.79 4.41
C PRO A 41 -14.38 -10.45 4.07
N ILE A 42 -14.85 -9.36 4.68
CA ILE A 42 -14.27 -8.05 4.43
C ILE A 42 -12.88 -7.96 5.04
N VAL A 43 -12.72 -8.47 6.26
CA VAL A 43 -11.40 -8.50 6.90
C VAL A 43 -10.42 -9.33 6.07
N GLU A 44 -10.85 -10.48 5.58
CA GLU A 44 -9.98 -11.32 4.75
C GLU A 44 -9.54 -10.59 3.50
N PHE A 45 -10.48 -9.89 2.86
CA PHE A 45 -10.14 -9.10 1.67
C PHE A 45 -9.10 -8.04 1.99
N LEU A 46 -9.30 -7.29 3.08
CA LEU A 46 -8.40 -6.21 3.45
C LEU A 46 -7.02 -6.73 3.85
N GLN A 47 -6.98 -7.86 4.55
CA GLN A 47 -5.70 -8.47 4.91
C GLN A 47 -4.95 -8.94 3.67
N ALA A 48 -5.66 -9.48 2.69
CA ALA A 48 -5.03 -9.87 1.43
C ALA A 48 -4.48 -8.67 0.69
N GLN A 49 -5.19 -7.55 0.72
CA GLN A 49 -4.69 -6.32 0.10
C GLN A 49 -3.44 -5.80 0.80
N ALA A 50 -3.40 -5.89 2.13
CA ALA A 50 -2.21 -5.48 2.86
C ALA A 50 -1.01 -6.34 2.46
N GLN A 51 -1.21 -7.64 2.33
CA GLN A 51 -0.15 -8.54 1.93
C GLN A 51 0.35 -8.25 0.52
N GLU A 52 -0.58 -7.94 -0.39
CA GLU A 52 -0.21 -7.62 -1.76
C GLU A 52 0.60 -6.32 -1.82
N SER A 53 0.19 -5.32 -1.05
CA SER A 53 0.95 -4.06 -0.99
C SER A 53 2.36 -4.29 -0.45
N LEU A 54 2.50 -5.16 0.55
CA LEU A 54 3.82 -5.49 1.08
C LEU A 54 4.69 -6.14 0.01
N THR A 55 4.12 -7.06 -0.76
CA THR A 55 4.85 -7.71 -1.85
C THR A 55 5.31 -6.69 -2.87
N HIS A 56 4.44 -5.75 -3.23
CA HIS A 56 4.81 -4.70 -4.18
C HIS A 56 5.94 -3.82 -3.64
N ALA A 57 5.88 -3.50 -2.33
CA ALA A 57 6.94 -2.70 -1.72
C ALA A 57 8.27 -3.43 -1.78
N GLN A 58 8.25 -4.74 -1.51
CA GLN A 58 9.47 -5.54 -1.55
C GLN A 58 10.03 -5.60 -2.97
N GLN A 59 9.17 -5.73 -3.97
CA GLN A 59 9.61 -5.75 -5.36
C GLN A 59 10.26 -4.43 -5.76
N ALA A 60 9.64 -3.31 -5.38
CA ALA A 60 10.21 -2.01 -5.67
C ALA A 60 11.55 -1.83 -4.97
N GLY A 61 11.64 -2.27 -3.72
CA GLY A 61 12.87 -2.17 -2.95
C GLY A 61 13.99 -3.01 -3.55
N GLU A 62 13.67 -4.20 -4.05
CA GLU A 62 14.68 -5.04 -4.67
C GLU A 62 15.22 -4.43 -5.96
N LEU A 63 14.32 -3.85 -6.77
CA LEU A 63 14.77 -3.15 -7.97
C LEU A 63 15.65 -1.96 -7.62
N LEU A 64 15.26 -1.24 -6.59
CA LEU A 64 16.00 -0.07 -6.14
C LEU A 64 17.42 -0.44 -5.69
N THR A 65 17.54 -1.46 -4.85
CA THR A 65 18.87 -1.86 -4.37
C THR A 65 19.68 -2.51 -5.47
N GLY A 66 19.03 -3.13 -6.45
CA GLY A 66 19.73 -3.65 -7.62
C GLY A 66 20.40 -2.54 -8.44
N LEU A 67 19.89 -1.32 -8.33
CA LEU A 67 20.49 -0.14 -8.98
C LEU A 67 21.42 0.61 -8.02
N ASP A 68 21.80 -0.01 -6.92
CA ASP A 68 22.64 0.59 -5.88
C ASP A 68 21.97 1.77 -5.20
N GLY A 69 20.64 1.85 -5.27
CA GLY A 69 19.90 2.87 -4.55
C GLY A 69 19.76 2.52 -3.09
N HIS A 70 19.37 3.50 -2.31
CA HIS A 70 19.22 3.34 -0.86
C HIS A 70 17.73 3.40 -0.50
N PRO A 71 17.16 2.32 0.03
CA PRO A 71 15.72 2.32 0.33
C PRO A 71 15.38 3.23 1.48
N SER A 72 14.32 3.97 1.29
CA SER A 72 13.78 4.88 2.29
C SER A 72 13.10 4.09 3.42
N GLN A 73 13.09 4.66 4.62
CA GLN A 73 12.31 4.11 5.73
C GLN A 73 11.01 4.85 5.95
N LYS A 74 10.69 5.81 5.08
CA LYS A 74 9.47 6.58 5.19
C LYS A 74 8.31 5.85 4.52
N ILE A 75 7.12 6.24 4.87
CA ILE A 75 5.93 5.82 4.15
C ILE A 75 5.22 7.06 3.64
N ALA A 76 4.38 6.90 2.60
CA ALA A 76 3.63 8.02 2.08
C ALA A 76 2.62 8.47 3.13
N LYS A 77 2.21 9.74 3.04
CA LYS A 77 1.29 10.31 4.01
C LYS A 77 -0.06 9.61 3.96
N ILE A 78 -0.60 9.33 5.12
CA ILE A 78 -1.91 8.70 5.27
C ILE A 78 -2.80 9.63 6.07
N ASN A 79 -4.02 9.85 5.57
CA ASN A 79 -5.04 10.57 6.31
C ASN A 79 -5.74 9.58 7.24
N GLU A 80 -5.74 9.89 8.54
CA GLU A 80 -6.38 8.99 9.49
C GLU A 80 -7.89 9.00 9.33
N SER A 81 -8.46 7.84 9.61
CA SER A 81 -9.90 7.68 9.60
C SER A 81 -10.31 6.89 10.83
N ASN A 82 -11.33 7.38 11.54
CA ASN A 82 -11.87 6.68 12.70
C ASN A 82 -13.20 6.00 12.38
N ARG A 83 -13.48 5.83 11.12
CA ARG A 83 -14.76 5.24 10.71
C ARG A 83 -14.73 3.74 10.92
N HIS A 84 -15.75 3.26 11.60
CA HIS A 84 -15.94 1.84 11.83
C HIS A 84 -16.96 1.22 10.90
N SER A 85 -17.69 2.05 10.18
CA SER A 85 -18.77 1.60 9.33
C SER A 85 -18.22 1.00 8.04
N ILE A 86 -18.71 -0.19 7.73
CA ILE A 86 -18.27 -0.92 6.57
C ILE A 86 -18.52 -0.21 5.24
N PRO A 87 -19.71 0.34 5.01
CA PRO A 87 -20.07 0.74 3.64
C PRO A 87 -19.16 1.78 3.02
N VAL A 88 -18.62 2.71 3.82
CA VAL A 88 -17.82 3.78 3.24
C VAL A 88 -16.46 3.27 2.80
N SER A 89 -15.73 2.61 3.71
CA SER A 89 -14.37 2.15 3.40
C SER A 89 -14.37 1.04 2.36
N TYR A 90 -15.22 0.04 2.56
CA TYR A 90 -15.22 -1.12 1.68
C TYR A 90 -15.70 -0.76 0.28
N THR A 91 -16.77 0.00 0.18
CA THR A 91 -17.31 0.38 -1.12
C THR A 91 -16.31 1.21 -1.91
N HIS A 92 -15.63 2.11 -1.21
CA HIS A 92 -14.61 2.94 -1.86
C HIS A 92 -13.47 2.09 -2.42
N LEU A 93 -12.97 1.15 -1.64
CA LEU A 93 -11.89 0.28 -2.08
C LEU A 93 -12.31 -0.59 -3.26
N ARG A 94 -13.52 -1.12 -3.21
CA ARG A 94 -14.03 -1.95 -4.31
C ARG A 94 -14.16 -1.15 -5.60
N ALA A 95 -14.63 0.08 -5.50
CA ALA A 95 -14.78 0.92 -6.67
C ALA A 95 -13.42 1.19 -7.30
N HIS A 96 -12.40 1.43 -6.46
CA HIS A 96 -11.05 1.66 -6.94
C HIS A 96 -10.48 0.43 -7.64
N GLU A 97 -10.63 -0.74 -7.02
CA GLU A 97 -10.15 -1.98 -7.60
C GLU A 97 -10.82 -2.28 -8.92
N THR A 98 -12.14 -2.05 -9.00
CA THR A 98 -12.89 -2.31 -10.20
C THR A 98 -12.40 -1.45 -11.36
N HIS A 99 -12.00 -0.23 -11.06
CA HIS A 99 -11.54 0.69 -12.09
C HIS A 99 -10.24 0.26 -12.73
N GLU A 100 -9.46 -0.55 -12.05
CA GLU A 100 -8.16 -0.96 -12.57
C GLU A 100 -8.27 -2.14 -13.52
N HIS A 101 -9.42 -2.68 -13.68
CA HIS A 101 -9.67 -3.78 -14.59
C HIS A 101 -10.44 -3.28 -15.82
#